data_65523edcfd08efbd515270192a563fa6
#
_entry.id   65523edcfd08efbd515270192a563fa6
#
_cell.length_a   1.000
_cell.length_b   1.000
_cell.length_c   1.000
_cell.angle_alpha   90.00
_cell.angle_beta   90.00
_cell.angle_gamma   90.00
#
_symmetry.space_group_name_H-M   'P 1'
#
loop_
_entity.id
_entity.type
_entity.pdbx_description
1 polymer ?
#
loop_
_entity_poly.entity_id
_entity_poly.type
_entity_poly.pdbx_seq_one_letter_code
_entity_poly.pdbx_strand_id
1 'polypeptide(L)'
;MRHSPDRVSEPIASGIRSTWRWPAELVLVRHAESLGNVADREARALGRGRLELNLRDPDVELSETGLLQVEGLARHISSLREAQRPTVVLSSPYRRAADTARLAIDRSAPDLPVVLDERLRERDLGVFDRMTRIGIRDAFPAEAERRRHVGKFYYRPPGGESWCDVALRVRSLLSDIRFDYHRERVWVFTHQAVIMSFRLALEGLDEQQLLDLDRQAPVANCSLTTYRHDATGKLVLSSYDDSVALERAAAPVTHEPDRAGRPDALA
;
A
#
# COMPACT_ATOMS: atom_id res chain seq x y z
N MET A 1 -3.27 -55.82 8.40
CA MET A 1 -3.15 -54.55 9.13
C MET A 1 -3.24 -53.41 8.10
N ARG A 2 -4.37 -52.72 8.03
CA ARG A 2 -4.60 -51.60 7.10
C ARG A 2 -4.22 -50.32 7.80
N HIS A 3 -3.21 -49.60 7.29
CA HIS A 3 -2.90 -48.28 7.72
C HIS A 3 -3.97 -47.34 7.16
N SER A 4 -4.67 -46.65 8.04
CA SER A 4 -5.58 -45.55 7.70
C SER A 4 -4.76 -44.27 7.58
N PRO A 5 -4.78 -43.57 6.43
CA PRO A 5 -4.29 -42.22 6.36
C PRO A 5 -5.43 -41.26 6.74
N ASP A 6 -5.06 -40.06 7.12
CA ASP A 6 -5.90 -38.87 7.27
C ASP A 6 -6.55 -38.63 8.66
N ARG A 7 -5.70 -38.07 9.54
CA ARG A 7 -6.16 -37.00 10.38
C ARG A 7 -5.38 -35.75 9.98
N VAL A 8 -5.92 -35.04 8.99
CA VAL A 8 -5.68 -33.61 8.86
C VAL A 8 -6.22 -33.02 10.17
N SER A 9 -5.34 -32.52 11.02
CA SER A 9 -5.73 -31.82 12.24
C SER A 9 -6.59 -30.62 11.82
N GLU A 10 -7.87 -30.66 12.20
CA GLU A 10 -8.72 -29.47 12.15
C GLU A 10 -7.97 -28.33 12.84
N PRO A 11 -7.99 -27.12 12.28
CA PRO A 11 -7.41 -25.97 12.96
C PRO A 11 -8.09 -25.86 14.32
N ILE A 12 -7.29 -25.80 15.37
CA ILE A 12 -7.76 -25.60 16.75
C ILE A 12 -8.66 -24.36 16.72
N ALA A 13 -9.96 -24.60 16.73
CA ALA A 13 -10.94 -23.56 17.00
C ALA A 13 -10.70 -23.11 18.44
N SER A 14 -9.72 -22.22 18.64
CA SER A 14 -9.45 -21.63 19.92
C SER A 14 -10.69 -20.83 20.31
N GLY A 15 -11.43 -21.35 21.29
CA GLY A 15 -12.58 -20.71 21.91
C GLY A 15 -12.25 -19.46 22.73
N ILE A 16 -11.21 -18.74 22.33
CA ILE A 16 -10.96 -17.37 22.72
C ILE A 16 -11.78 -16.53 21.74
N ARG A 17 -13.04 -16.29 22.05
CA ARG A 17 -13.76 -15.13 21.56
C ARG A 17 -13.05 -13.92 22.15
N SER A 18 -11.90 -13.59 21.59
CA SER A 18 -11.23 -12.34 21.78
C SER A 18 -12.23 -11.27 21.37
N THR A 19 -12.58 -10.40 22.29
CA THR A 19 -13.23 -9.14 22.00
C THR A 19 -12.24 -8.29 21.22
N TRP A 20 -12.07 -8.61 19.94
CA TRP A 20 -11.11 -7.97 19.07
C TRP A 20 -11.54 -6.51 18.89
N ARG A 21 -10.76 -5.62 19.44
CA ARG A 21 -11.02 -4.18 19.44
C ARG A 21 -10.46 -3.57 18.16
N TRP A 22 -11.12 -3.75 17.06
CA TRP A 22 -10.77 -3.07 15.83
C TRP A 22 -11.23 -1.61 15.83
N PRO A 23 -10.58 -0.70 15.06
CA PRO A 23 -11.12 0.61 14.77
C PRO A 23 -12.50 0.52 14.12
N ALA A 24 -13.33 1.53 14.27
CA ALA A 24 -14.65 1.59 13.65
C ALA A 24 -14.55 1.58 12.11
N GLU A 25 -13.50 2.19 11.61
CA GLU A 25 -13.17 2.25 10.19
C GLU A 25 -11.65 2.32 10.01
N LEU A 26 -11.14 1.62 9.01
CA LEU A 26 -9.74 1.72 8.57
C LEU A 26 -9.73 2.13 7.11
N VAL A 27 -9.16 3.31 6.82
CA VAL A 27 -9.01 3.85 5.47
C VAL A 27 -7.52 3.90 5.12
N LEU A 28 -7.13 3.21 4.07
CA LEU A 28 -5.78 3.24 3.52
C LEU A 28 -5.78 4.22 2.34
N VAL A 29 -4.87 5.17 2.37
CA VAL A 29 -4.71 6.20 1.33
C VAL A 29 -3.35 5.99 0.67
N ARG A 30 -3.31 5.74 -0.63
CA ARG A 30 -2.05 5.80 -1.35
C ARG A 30 -1.60 7.26 -1.46
N HIS A 31 -0.31 7.53 -1.29
CA HIS A 31 0.24 8.87 -1.48
C HIS A 31 -0.16 9.46 -2.84
N ALA A 32 -0.27 10.77 -2.93
CA ALA A 32 -0.50 11.50 -4.18
C ALA A 32 0.67 11.34 -5.16
N GLU A 33 0.46 11.63 -6.44
CA GLU A 33 1.51 11.49 -7.46
C GLU A 33 2.78 12.22 -7.02
N SER A 34 3.91 11.52 -7.13
CA SER A 34 5.24 12.04 -6.79
C SER A 34 6.09 12.24 -8.04
N LEU A 35 7.16 13.02 -7.91
CA LEU A 35 8.19 13.13 -8.96
C LEU A 35 8.79 11.78 -9.34
N GLY A 36 8.82 10.83 -8.39
CA GLY A 36 9.23 9.45 -8.68
C GLY A 36 8.26 8.70 -9.60
N ASN A 37 6.93 8.90 -9.44
CA ASN A 37 5.94 8.32 -10.34
C ASN A 37 6.07 8.90 -11.77
N VAL A 38 6.31 10.20 -11.87
CA VAL A 38 6.55 10.88 -13.15
C VAL A 38 7.81 10.32 -13.81
N ALA A 39 8.94 10.28 -13.09
CA ALA A 39 10.21 9.79 -13.62
C ALA A 39 10.15 8.31 -14.03
N ASP A 40 9.42 7.45 -13.28
CA ASP A 40 9.23 6.03 -13.64
C ASP A 40 8.42 5.89 -14.93
N ARG A 41 7.33 6.65 -15.07
CA ARG A 41 6.52 6.69 -16.30
C ARG A 41 7.33 7.10 -17.51
N GLU A 42 8.12 8.18 -17.39
CA GLU A 42 8.99 8.68 -18.46
C GLU A 42 10.11 7.69 -18.82
N ALA A 43 10.79 7.15 -17.83
CA ALA A 43 11.86 6.17 -18.05
C ALA A 43 11.35 4.93 -18.78
N ARG A 44 10.15 4.44 -18.44
CA ARG A 44 9.51 3.30 -19.10
C ARG A 44 9.10 3.64 -20.53
N ALA A 45 8.47 4.80 -20.74
CA ALA A 45 8.06 5.25 -22.08
C ALA A 45 9.24 5.37 -23.03
N LEU A 46 10.41 5.78 -22.53
CA LEU A 46 11.64 5.94 -23.27
C LEU A 46 12.55 4.69 -23.30
N GLY A 47 12.12 3.58 -22.65
CA GLY A 47 12.93 2.36 -22.57
C GLY A 47 14.23 2.52 -21.76
N ARG A 48 14.31 3.51 -20.88
CA ARG A 48 15.50 3.77 -20.07
C ARG A 48 15.65 2.75 -18.94
N GLY A 49 16.88 2.36 -18.63
CA GLY A 49 17.19 1.45 -17.53
C GLY A 49 17.13 2.10 -16.14
N ARG A 50 17.16 3.43 -16.06
CA ARG A 50 17.13 4.20 -14.80
C ARG A 50 16.23 5.41 -14.90
N LEU A 51 15.66 5.78 -13.74
CA LEU A 51 14.90 7.01 -13.55
C LEU A 51 15.87 8.20 -13.49
N GLU A 52 15.50 9.29 -14.13
CA GLU A 52 16.21 10.58 -14.00
C GLU A 52 15.73 11.29 -12.72
N LEU A 53 16.23 10.83 -11.59
CA LEU A 53 15.88 11.35 -10.28
C LEU A 53 17.13 11.35 -9.39
N ASN A 54 17.50 12.52 -8.85
CA ASN A 54 18.68 12.69 -7.99
C ASN A 54 18.35 12.67 -6.49
N LEU A 55 17.14 12.26 -6.12
CA LEU A 55 16.70 12.14 -4.73
C LEU A 55 16.67 10.68 -4.31
N ARG A 56 16.91 10.42 -3.03
CA ARG A 56 16.65 9.10 -2.44
C ARG A 56 15.15 8.86 -2.40
N ASP A 57 14.71 7.61 -2.49
CA ASP A 57 13.29 7.27 -2.48
C ASP A 57 12.49 7.87 -1.28
N PRO A 58 13.03 7.90 -0.04
CA PRO A 58 12.35 8.56 1.09
C PRO A 58 12.12 10.07 0.92
N ASP A 59 12.96 10.75 0.16
CA ASP A 59 12.98 12.21 0.03
C ASP A 59 12.22 12.72 -1.20
N VAL A 60 11.62 11.84 -1.99
CA VAL A 60 10.89 12.18 -3.22
C VAL A 60 9.64 12.97 -2.91
N GLU A 61 9.54 14.16 -3.52
CA GLU A 61 8.46 15.12 -3.37
C GLU A 61 7.22 14.77 -4.21
N LEU A 62 6.11 15.44 -3.90
CA LEU A 62 4.91 15.41 -4.73
C LEU A 62 5.14 16.16 -6.06
N SER A 63 4.47 15.70 -7.12
CA SER A 63 4.38 16.44 -8.38
C SER A 63 3.32 17.55 -8.30
N GLU A 64 3.25 18.41 -9.30
CA GLU A 64 2.17 19.38 -9.43
C GLU A 64 0.79 18.70 -9.48
N THR A 65 0.66 17.61 -10.22
CA THR A 65 -0.54 16.77 -10.23
C THR A 65 -0.84 16.22 -8.84
N GLY A 66 0.18 15.77 -8.11
CA GLY A 66 0.02 15.30 -6.73
C GLY A 66 -0.53 16.36 -5.80
N LEU A 67 -0.11 17.61 -5.94
CA LEU A 67 -0.65 18.72 -5.15
C LEU A 67 -2.14 18.98 -5.46
N LEU A 68 -2.57 18.86 -6.72
CA LEU A 68 -3.99 18.92 -7.09
C LEU A 68 -4.80 17.76 -6.52
N GLN A 69 -4.23 16.56 -6.49
CA GLN A 69 -4.84 15.39 -5.87
C GLN A 69 -5.04 15.57 -4.36
N VAL A 70 -4.04 16.13 -3.66
CA VAL A 70 -4.13 16.44 -2.23
C VAL A 70 -5.24 17.46 -1.96
N GLU A 71 -5.38 18.48 -2.81
CA GLU A 71 -6.47 19.46 -2.70
C GLU A 71 -7.85 18.79 -2.83
N GLY A 72 -7.99 17.86 -3.79
CA GLY A 72 -9.21 17.06 -3.96
C GLY A 72 -9.52 16.21 -2.72
N LEU A 73 -8.51 15.56 -2.17
CA LEU A 73 -8.63 14.76 -0.94
C LEU A 73 -9.02 15.63 0.27
N ALA A 74 -8.41 16.80 0.44
CA ALA A 74 -8.74 17.75 1.51
C ALA A 74 -10.20 18.21 1.44
N ARG A 75 -10.70 18.55 0.24
CA ARG A 75 -12.11 18.89 0.03
C ARG A 75 -13.03 17.72 0.36
N HIS A 76 -12.65 16.50 -0.01
CA HIS A 76 -13.40 15.30 0.33
C HIS A 76 -13.52 15.14 1.84
N ILE A 77 -12.39 15.18 2.58
CA ILE A 77 -12.37 15.06 4.04
C ILE A 77 -13.24 16.17 4.69
N SER A 78 -13.12 17.41 4.23
CA SER A 78 -13.92 18.52 4.72
C SER A 78 -15.43 18.32 4.50
N SER A 79 -15.81 17.65 3.41
CA SER A 79 -17.21 17.36 3.08
C SER A 79 -17.83 16.22 3.89
N LEU A 80 -17.01 15.44 4.57
CA LEU A 80 -17.49 14.34 5.42
C LEU A 80 -18.22 14.91 6.64
N ARG A 81 -19.31 14.23 7.02
CA ARG A 81 -19.96 14.51 8.32
C ARG A 81 -18.98 14.25 9.44
N GLU A 82 -19.06 14.97 10.54
CA GLU A 82 -18.16 14.84 11.69
C GLU A 82 -17.97 13.37 12.13
N ALA A 83 -19.06 12.61 12.20
CA ALA A 83 -19.04 11.18 12.53
C ALA A 83 -18.32 10.28 11.50
N GLN A 84 -17.88 10.81 10.36
CA GLN A 84 -17.17 10.09 9.30
C GLN A 84 -15.74 10.58 9.11
N ARG A 85 -15.37 11.71 9.72
CA ARG A 85 -14.00 12.25 9.62
C ARG A 85 -13.00 11.36 10.34
N PRO A 86 -11.72 11.35 9.91
CA PRO A 86 -10.67 10.66 10.65
C PRO A 86 -10.57 11.18 12.09
N THR A 87 -10.28 10.29 13.01
CA THR A 87 -9.96 10.62 14.42
C THR A 87 -8.52 10.29 14.75
N VAL A 88 -7.88 9.44 13.94
CA VAL A 88 -6.46 9.10 14.00
C VAL A 88 -5.89 9.09 12.59
N VAL A 89 -4.72 9.71 12.43
CA VAL A 89 -3.99 9.73 11.16
C VAL A 89 -2.59 9.19 11.37
N LEU A 90 -2.29 8.08 10.70
CA LEU A 90 -0.98 7.47 10.62
C LEU A 90 -0.40 7.70 9.22
N SER A 91 0.90 7.90 9.12
CA SER A 91 1.55 8.09 7.82
C SER A 91 2.93 7.44 7.76
N SER A 92 3.27 6.96 6.57
CA SER A 92 4.64 6.68 6.21
C SER A 92 5.53 7.92 6.43
N PRO A 93 6.77 7.77 6.90
CA PRO A 93 7.72 8.88 7.00
C PRO A 93 8.26 9.32 5.64
N TYR A 94 8.03 8.56 4.56
CA TYR A 94 8.46 8.96 3.21
C TYR A 94 7.74 10.23 2.78
N ARG A 95 8.51 11.21 2.30
CA ARG A 95 8.06 12.59 2.07
C ARG A 95 6.75 12.66 1.29
N ARG A 96 6.62 11.95 0.17
CA ARG A 96 5.39 11.93 -0.64
C ARG A 96 4.12 11.51 0.14
N ALA A 97 4.25 10.55 1.06
CA ALA A 97 3.10 10.12 1.88
C ALA A 97 2.86 11.07 3.06
N ALA A 98 3.93 11.49 3.73
CA ALA A 98 3.85 12.46 4.84
C ALA A 98 3.29 13.80 4.39
N ASP A 99 3.72 14.32 3.23
CA ASP A 99 3.21 15.57 2.66
C ASP A 99 1.75 15.41 2.19
N THR A 100 1.39 14.25 1.59
CA THR A 100 -0.03 13.96 1.26
C THR A 100 -0.90 14.02 2.51
N ALA A 101 -0.48 13.38 3.60
CA ALA A 101 -1.21 13.37 4.86
C ALA A 101 -1.31 14.77 5.47
N ARG A 102 -0.17 15.44 5.69
CA ARG A 102 -0.11 16.74 6.34
C ARG A 102 -0.93 17.78 5.58
N LEU A 103 -0.69 17.93 4.28
CA LEU A 103 -1.39 18.94 3.48
C LEU A 103 -2.90 18.69 3.38
N ALA A 104 -3.34 17.41 3.32
CA ALA A 104 -4.77 17.10 3.32
C ALA A 104 -5.41 17.37 4.68
N ILE A 105 -4.75 17.00 5.77
CA ILE A 105 -5.28 17.15 7.14
C ILE A 105 -5.23 18.61 7.60
N ASP A 106 -4.13 19.33 7.38
CA ASP A 106 -4.02 20.75 7.75
C ASP A 106 -5.14 21.61 7.14
N ARG A 107 -5.61 21.25 5.94
CA ARG A 107 -6.70 21.94 5.24
C ARG A 107 -8.11 21.51 5.65
N SER A 108 -8.27 20.34 6.26
CA SER A 108 -9.58 19.73 6.53
C SER A 108 -9.87 19.48 8.01
N ALA A 109 -8.84 19.24 8.82
CA ALA A 109 -8.92 18.96 10.25
C ALA A 109 -7.62 19.38 10.96
N PRO A 110 -7.30 20.70 11.04
CA PRO A 110 -5.97 21.20 11.41
C PRO A 110 -5.49 20.79 12.81
N ASP A 111 -6.41 20.47 13.71
CA ASP A 111 -6.06 20.05 15.08
C ASP A 111 -5.74 18.56 15.20
N LEU A 112 -5.88 17.80 14.11
CA LEU A 112 -5.63 16.34 14.12
C LEU A 112 -4.16 16.07 13.76
N PRO A 113 -3.35 15.51 14.69
CA PRO A 113 -1.95 15.25 14.43
C PRO A 113 -1.76 14.10 13.42
N VAL A 114 -0.74 14.24 12.56
CA VAL A 114 -0.25 13.17 11.69
C VAL A 114 0.89 12.45 12.38
N VAL A 115 0.67 11.20 12.78
CA VAL A 115 1.67 10.35 13.44
C VAL A 115 2.45 9.55 12.40
N LEU A 116 3.77 9.67 12.39
CA LEU A 116 4.64 8.93 11.48
C LEU A 116 4.98 7.56 12.06
N ASP A 117 4.89 6.52 11.22
CA ASP A 117 5.28 5.15 11.57
C ASP A 117 6.14 4.55 10.44
N GLU A 118 7.35 4.12 10.76
CA GLU A 118 8.31 3.56 9.81
C GLU A 118 7.84 2.25 9.18
N ARG A 119 6.92 1.55 9.82
CA ARG A 119 6.31 0.32 9.26
C ARG A 119 5.40 0.58 8.06
N LEU A 120 5.06 1.86 7.82
CA LEU A 120 4.26 2.30 6.68
C LEU A 120 5.09 2.72 5.46
N ARG A 121 6.44 2.71 5.53
CA ARG A 121 7.31 3.06 4.40
C ARG A 121 7.09 2.12 3.21
N GLU A 122 7.39 2.58 1.99
CA GLU A 122 7.31 1.72 0.81
C GLU A 122 8.30 0.54 0.90
N ARG A 123 8.08 -0.48 0.11
CA ARG A 123 8.99 -1.61 0.00
C ARG A 123 10.34 -1.14 -0.53
N ASP A 124 11.39 -1.36 0.24
CA ASP A 124 12.73 -1.02 -0.16
C ASP A 124 13.21 -1.93 -1.30
N LEU A 125 13.68 -1.32 -2.39
CA LEU A 125 14.23 -2.02 -3.53
C LEU A 125 15.74 -2.20 -3.46
N GLY A 126 16.40 -1.66 -2.42
CA GLY A 126 17.84 -1.79 -2.21
C GLY A 126 18.66 -1.29 -3.40
N VAL A 127 19.56 -2.12 -3.91
CA VAL A 127 20.41 -1.76 -5.06
C VAL A 127 19.63 -1.48 -6.34
N PHE A 128 18.35 -1.82 -6.41
CA PHE A 128 17.49 -1.55 -7.56
C PHE A 128 16.71 -0.25 -7.45
N ASP A 129 16.97 0.55 -6.41
CA ASP A 129 16.38 1.87 -6.29
C ASP A 129 16.61 2.68 -7.59
N ARG A 130 15.54 3.35 -8.06
CA ARG A 130 15.52 4.12 -9.30
C ARG A 130 15.85 3.33 -10.58
N MET A 131 15.65 2.01 -10.58
CA MET A 131 15.85 1.18 -11.77
C MET A 131 14.52 0.69 -12.33
N THR A 132 14.41 0.72 -13.65
CA THR A 132 13.33 0.05 -14.38
C THR A 132 13.60 -1.46 -14.47
N ARG A 133 12.58 -2.25 -14.86
CA ARG A 133 12.77 -3.70 -15.09
C ARG A 133 13.85 -3.98 -16.16
N ILE A 134 13.90 -3.14 -17.21
CA ILE A 134 14.91 -3.27 -18.27
C ILE A 134 16.30 -3.08 -17.66
N GLY A 135 16.49 -2.00 -16.89
CA GLY A 135 17.75 -1.72 -16.21
C GLY A 135 18.20 -2.81 -15.26
N ILE A 136 17.27 -3.39 -14.47
CA ILE A 136 17.58 -4.50 -13.56
C ILE A 136 18.02 -5.73 -14.36
N ARG A 137 17.27 -6.10 -15.41
CA ARG A 137 17.59 -7.25 -16.25
C ARG A 137 18.97 -7.12 -16.90
N ASP A 138 19.27 -5.92 -17.42
CA ASP A 138 20.49 -5.68 -18.19
C ASP A 138 21.73 -5.54 -17.28
N ALA A 139 21.59 -4.89 -16.12
CA ALA A 139 22.70 -4.67 -15.19
C ALA A 139 22.89 -5.79 -14.15
N PHE A 140 21.83 -6.55 -13.82
CA PHE A 140 21.81 -7.58 -12.79
C PHE A 140 21.14 -8.88 -13.27
N PRO A 141 21.60 -9.52 -14.36
CA PRO A 141 20.95 -10.71 -14.91
C PRO A 141 20.88 -11.88 -13.91
N ALA A 142 21.87 -12.04 -13.05
CA ALA A 142 21.88 -13.08 -12.01
C ALA A 142 20.77 -12.88 -10.97
N GLU A 143 20.45 -11.62 -10.62
CA GLU A 143 19.37 -11.29 -9.69
C GLU A 143 18.00 -11.45 -10.36
N ALA A 144 17.89 -11.17 -11.65
CA ALA A 144 16.67 -11.45 -12.42
C ALA A 144 16.36 -12.95 -12.45
N GLU A 145 17.40 -13.79 -12.64
CA GLU A 145 17.29 -15.26 -12.59
C GLU A 145 16.91 -15.73 -11.19
N ARG A 146 17.61 -15.24 -10.16
CA ARG A 146 17.32 -15.58 -8.76
C ARG A 146 15.87 -15.25 -8.38
N ARG A 147 15.35 -14.07 -8.82
CA ARG A 147 13.97 -13.68 -8.59
C ARG A 147 12.97 -14.64 -9.24
N ARG A 148 13.27 -15.15 -10.43
CA ARG A 148 12.43 -16.14 -11.12
C ARG A 148 12.41 -17.46 -10.35
N HIS A 149 13.56 -17.90 -9.86
CA HIS A 149 13.69 -19.15 -9.10
C HIS A 149 13.01 -19.08 -7.72
N VAL A 150 13.22 -17.99 -6.97
CA VAL A 150 12.68 -17.81 -5.60
C VAL A 150 11.20 -17.43 -5.61
N GLY A 151 10.70 -16.82 -6.69
CA GLY A 151 9.36 -16.26 -6.78
C GLY A 151 9.25 -14.83 -6.26
N LYS A 152 8.35 -14.05 -6.86
CA LYS A 152 8.19 -12.59 -6.60
C LYS A 152 7.92 -12.27 -5.13
N PHE A 153 7.17 -13.11 -4.43
CA PHE A 153 6.75 -12.85 -3.05
C PHE A 153 7.92 -12.94 -2.06
N TYR A 154 8.76 -13.96 -2.18
CA TYR A 154 9.89 -14.20 -1.27
C TYR A 154 11.20 -13.58 -1.72
N TYR A 155 11.31 -13.21 -3.00
CA TYR A 155 12.54 -12.62 -3.50
C TYR A 155 12.84 -11.29 -2.82
N ARG A 156 14.02 -11.20 -2.19
CA ARG A 156 14.54 -9.99 -1.55
C ARG A 156 15.66 -9.42 -2.42
N PRO A 157 15.50 -8.19 -2.95
CA PRO A 157 16.60 -7.48 -3.61
C PRO A 157 17.79 -7.31 -2.64
N PRO A 158 19.05 -7.30 -3.10
CA PRO A 158 20.18 -7.00 -2.24
C PRO A 158 20.02 -5.65 -1.54
N GLY A 159 20.07 -5.65 -0.21
CA GLY A 159 19.84 -4.45 0.62
C GLY A 159 18.40 -3.96 0.73
N GLY A 160 17.42 -4.71 0.16
CA GLY A 160 16.02 -4.32 0.16
C GLY A 160 15.09 -5.30 0.89
N GLU A 161 13.78 -5.20 0.62
CA GLU A 161 12.72 -6.00 1.23
C GLU A 161 12.02 -6.90 0.19
N SER A 162 11.66 -8.12 0.61
CA SER A 162 10.67 -8.94 -0.09
C SER A 162 9.24 -8.47 0.21
N TRP A 163 8.25 -8.98 -0.51
CA TRP A 163 6.83 -8.78 -0.16
C TRP A 163 6.50 -9.39 1.21
N CYS A 164 7.13 -10.52 1.55
CA CYS A 164 6.98 -11.16 2.86
C CYS A 164 7.46 -10.23 4.00
N ASP A 165 8.58 -9.53 3.82
CA ASP A 165 9.08 -8.58 4.83
C ASP A 165 8.09 -7.43 5.07
N VAL A 166 7.52 -6.87 4.00
CA VAL A 166 6.48 -5.83 4.11
C VAL A 166 5.25 -6.37 4.83
N ALA A 167 4.79 -7.57 4.48
CA ALA A 167 3.64 -8.20 5.12
C ALA A 167 3.86 -8.43 6.63
N LEU A 168 5.08 -8.79 7.04
CA LEU A 168 5.43 -8.98 8.45
C LEU A 168 5.34 -7.66 9.25
N ARG A 169 5.89 -6.55 8.72
CA ARG A 169 5.81 -5.26 9.41
C ARG A 169 4.38 -4.68 9.42
N VAL A 170 3.59 -4.94 8.38
CA VAL A 170 2.16 -4.56 8.36
C VAL A 170 1.37 -5.36 9.40
N ARG A 171 1.61 -6.66 9.57
CA ARG A 171 0.97 -7.46 10.63
C ARG A 171 1.33 -6.94 12.03
N SER A 172 2.57 -6.52 12.25
CA SER A 172 2.99 -5.88 13.50
C SER A 172 2.20 -4.59 13.74
N LEU A 173 2.10 -3.70 12.74
CA LEU A 173 1.33 -2.46 12.84
C LEU A 173 -0.16 -2.73 13.09
N LEU A 174 -0.75 -3.71 12.40
CA LEU A 174 -2.15 -4.10 12.62
C LEU A 174 -2.42 -4.56 14.05
N SER A 175 -1.44 -5.18 14.71
CA SER A 175 -1.56 -5.55 16.13
C SER A 175 -1.70 -4.31 17.01
N ASP A 176 -0.87 -3.28 16.79
CA ASP A 176 -0.95 -2.03 17.53
C ASP A 176 -2.25 -1.28 17.22
N ILE A 177 -2.63 -1.17 15.95
CA ILE A 177 -3.91 -0.55 15.55
C ILE A 177 -5.10 -1.16 16.30
N ARG A 178 -5.09 -2.48 16.48
CA ARG A 178 -6.15 -3.18 17.22
C ARG A 178 -6.18 -2.88 18.70
N PHE A 179 -5.02 -2.66 19.32
CA PHE A 179 -4.93 -2.38 20.74
C PHE A 179 -5.23 -0.91 21.05
N ASP A 180 -4.68 0.00 20.26
CA ASP A 180 -4.62 1.41 20.62
C ASP A 180 -5.80 2.21 20.07
N TYR A 181 -6.39 1.78 18.93
CA TYR A 181 -7.37 2.59 18.20
C TYR A 181 -8.77 1.97 18.13
N HIS A 182 -9.22 1.38 19.23
CA HIS A 182 -10.57 0.82 19.30
C HIS A 182 -11.66 1.87 19.10
N ARG A 183 -12.57 1.61 18.17
CA ARG A 183 -13.66 2.51 17.75
C ARG A 183 -13.22 3.82 17.08
N GLU A 184 -11.95 4.01 16.88
CA GLU A 184 -11.43 5.15 16.11
C GLU A 184 -11.66 4.99 14.61
N ARG A 185 -11.65 6.07 13.88
CA ARG A 185 -11.60 6.09 12.42
C ARG A 185 -10.17 6.39 12.02
N VAL A 186 -9.44 5.31 11.71
CA VAL A 186 -8.00 5.36 11.44
C VAL A 186 -7.76 5.54 9.96
N TRP A 187 -7.10 6.63 9.59
CA TRP A 187 -6.63 6.86 8.24
C TRP A 187 -5.13 6.64 8.15
N VAL A 188 -4.69 5.86 7.17
CA VAL A 188 -3.29 5.44 6.99
C VAL A 188 -2.81 5.89 5.62
N PHE A 189 -1.89 6.85 5.59
CA PHE A 189 -1.27 7.33 4.37
C PHE A 189 0.00 6.53 4.07
N THR A 190 0.03 5.87 2.94
CA THR A 190 1.07 4.88 2.65
C THR A 190 1.25 4.66 1.13
N HIS A 191 1.69 3.48 0.73
CA HIS A 191 2.16 3.14 -0.60
C HIS A 191 1.49 1.85 -1.10
N GLN A 192 1.66 1.55 -2.39
CA GLN A 192 0.99 0.42 -3.03
C GLN A 192 1.34 -0.92 -2.39
N ALA A 193 2.63 -1.25 -2.21
CA ALA A 193 3.00 -2.55 -1.66
C ALA A 193 2.51 -2.73 -0.21
N VAL A 194 2.41 -1.64 0.54
CA VAL A 194 1.88 -1.66 1.92
C VAL A 194 0.37 -1.87 1.90
N ILE A 195 -0.39 -1.16 1.05
CA ILE A 195 -1.84 -1.37 0.90
C ILE A 195 -2.14 -2.82 0.53
N MET A 196 -1.40 -3.39 -0.42
CA MET A 196 -1.54 -4.79 -0.80
C MET A 196 -1.21 -5.74 0.36
N SER A 197 -0.23 -5.38 1.21
CA SER A 197 0.10 -6.18 2.41
C SER A 197 -0.98 -6.08 3.51
N PHE A 198 -1.67 -4.95 3.63
CA PHE A 198 -2.88 -4.84 4.45
C PHE A 198 -3.98 -5.76 3.92
N ARG A 199 -4.21 -5.79 2.61
CA ARG A 199 -5.17 -6.68 1.95
C ARG A 199 -4.86 -8.15 2.24
N LEU A 200 -3.59 -8.56 2.06
CA LEU A 200 -3.12 -9.91 2.40
C LEU A 200 -3.51 -10.31 3.83
N ALA A 201 -3.28 -9.40 4.79
CA ALA A 201 -3.49 -9.69 6.21
C ALA A 201 -4.98 -9.66 6.62
N LEU A 202 -5.76 -8.70 6.12
CA LEU A 202 -7.15 -8.47 6.51
C LEU A 202 -8.14 -9.38 5.77
N GLU A 203 -7.87 -9.65 4.48
CA GLU A 203 -8.75 -10.47 3.63
C GLU A 203 -8.35 -11.97 3.68
N GLY A 204 -7.20 -12.31 4.26
CA GLY A 204 -6.71 -13.68 4.34
C GLY A 204 -6.29 -14.24 2.98
N LEU A 205 -5.74 -13.39 2.11
CA LEU A 205 -5.27 -13.79 0.79
C LEU A 205 -4.04 -14.69 0.89
N ASP A 206 -3.88 -15.60 -0.06
CA ASP A 206 -2.63 -16.28 -0.30
C ASP A 206 -1.67 -15.43 -1.17
N GLU A 207 -0.45 -15.92 -1.35
CA GLU A 207 0.60 -15.23 -2.08
C GLU A 207 0.25 -14.99 -3.55
N GLN A 208 -0.37 -15.98 -4.19
CA GLN A 208 -0.74 -15.90 -5.61
C GLN A 208 -1.87 -14.90 -5.81
N GLN A 209 -2.89 -14.96 -4.96
CA GLN A 209 -4.00 -14.02 -4.96
C GLN A 209 -3.52 -12.58 -4.78
N LEU A 210 -2.59 -12.34 -3.85
CA LEU A 210 -1.98 -11.01 -3.66
C LEU A 210 -1.28 -10.52 -4.92
N LEU A 211 -0.43 -11.36 -5.52
CA LEU A 211 0.36 -11.00 -6.70
C LEU A 211 -0.51 -10.81 -7.94
N ASP A 212 -1.61 -11.52 -8.04
CA ASP A 212 -2.59 -11.38 -9.12
C ASP A 212 -3.36 -10.04 -8.97
N LEU A 213 -3.78 -9.70 -7.76
CA LEU A 213 -4.41 -8.42 -7.47
C LEU A 213 -3.47 -7.24 -7.73
N ASP A 214 -2.21 -7.29 -7.27
CA ASP A 214 -1.20 -6.24 -7.54
C ASP A 214 -0.97 -6.01 -9.04
N ARG A 215 -1.17 -7.06 -9.84
CA ARG A 215 -1.01 -7.00 -11.30
C ARG A 215 -2.25 -6.48 -12.02
N GLN A 216 -3.44 -6.91 -11.58
CA GLN A 216 -4.70 -6.65 -12.30
C GLN A 216 -5.38 -5.35 -11.87
N ALA A 217 -5.17 -4.93 -10.64
CA ALA A 217 -5.85 -3.80 -10.05
C ALA A 217 -4.86 -2.93 -9.25
N PRO A 218 -3.98 -2.19 -9.94
CA PRO A 218 -3.06 -1.27 -9.28
C PRO A 218 -3.84 -0.14 -8.60
N VAL A 219 -3.38 0.24 -7.41
CA VAL A 219 -3.99 1.31 -6.62
C VAL A 219 -3.64 2.67 -7.22
N ALA A 220 -4.64 3.53 -7.48
CA ALA A 220 -4.41 4.90 -7.95
C ALA A 220 -3.77 5.79 -6.87
N ASN A 221 -3.05 6.82 -7.28
CA ASN A 221 -2.57 7.84 -6.36
C ASN A 221 -3.75 8.58 -5.71
N CYS A 222 -3.67 8.87 -4.42
CA CYS A 222 -4.73 9.49 -3.62
C CYS A 222 -6.06 8.72 -3.56
N SER A 223 -6.12 7.47 -4.02
CA SER A 223 -7.32 6.64 -3.86
C SER A 223 -7.45 6.10 -2.44
N LEU A 224 -8.68 5.73 -2.10
CA LEU A 224 -9.07 5.23 -0.79
C LEU A 224 -9.39 3.73 -0.85
N THR A 225 -8.81 2.96 0.05
CA THR A 225 -9.20 1.56 0.29
C THR A 225 -9.75 1.46 1.70
N THR A 226 -11.05 1.16 1.83
CA THR A 226 -11.79 1.28 3.09
C THR A 226 -12.22 -0.08 3.62
N TYR A 227 -11.97 -0.31 4.90
CA TYR A 227 -12.46 -1.45 5.67
C TYR A 227 -13.44 -0.99 6.73
N ARG A 228 -14.55 -1.72 6.85
CA ARG A 228 -15.60 -1.50 7.85
C ARG A 228 -15.99 -2.80 8.51
N HIS A 229 -16.68 -2.71 9.65
CA HIS A 229 -17.20 -3.89 10.33
C HIS A 229 -18.38 -4.48 9.56
N ASP A 230 -18.38 -5.79 9.40
CA ASP A 230 -19.57 -6.55 9.03
C ASP A 230 -20.47 -6.82 10.25
N ALA A 231 -21.57 -7.53 10.05
CA ALA A 231 -22.51 -7.87 11.11
C ALA A 231 -21.89 -8.75 12.23
N THR A 232 -20.74 -9.37 12.00
CA THR A 232 -20.02 -10.18 13.00
C THR A 232 -18.96 -9.39 13.76
N GLY A 233 -18.71 -8.12 13.41
CA GLY A 233 -17.68 -7.27 13.97
C GLY A 233 -16.28 -7.52 13.39
N LYS A 234 -16.17 -8.20 12.26
CA LYS A 234 -14.92 -8.38 11.52
C LYS A 234 -14.73 -7.20 10.55
N LEU A 235 -13.51 -6.66 10.45
CA LEU A 235 -13.16 -5.71 9.39
C LEU A 235 -13.15 -6.42 8.03
N VAL A 236 -14.00 -5.95 7.13
CA VAL A 236 -14.10 -6.44 5.75
C VAL A 236 -13.92 -5.29 4.78
N LEU A 237 -13.42 -5.59 3.58
CA LEU A 237 -13.24 -4.62 2.51
C LEU A 237 -14.61 -4.03 2.12
N SER A 238 -14.75 -2.72 2.24
CA SER A 238 -15.97 -1.96 1.87
C SER A 238 -15.84 -1.30 0.50
N SER A 239 -14.66 -0.71 0.20
CA SER A 239 -14.33 -0.16 -1.11
C SER A 239 -12.83 -0.32 -1.37
N TYR A 240 -12.47 -0.49 -2.63
CA TYR A 240 -11.09 -0.61 -3.08
C TYR A 240 -10.83 0.38 -4.20
N ASP A 241 -9.68 1.06 -4.15
CA ASP A 241 -9.22 2.01 -5.18
C ASP A 241 -10.26 3.09 -5.51
N ASP A 242 -10.93 3.61 -4.48
CA ASP A 242 -11.97 4.62 -4.64
C ASP A 242 -11.34 5.99 -4.90
N SER A 243 -11.51 6.50 -6.12
CA SER A 243 -11.02 7.81 -6.57
C SER A 243 -12.11 8.91 -6.60
N VAL A 244 -13.28 8.66 -6.03
CA VAL A 244 -14.41 9.63 -5.99
C VAL A 244 -13.99 11.00 -5.44
N ALA A 245 -13.05 11.04 -4.49
CA ALA A 245 -12.49 12.31 -3.97
C ALA A 245 -11.85 13.16 -5.08
N LEU A 246 -11.09 12.52 -5.97
CA LEU A 246 -10.41 13.17 -7.09
C LEU A 246 -11.39 13.54 -8.20
N GLU A 247 -12.30 12.64 -8.54
CA GLU A 247 -13.30 12.84 -9.58
C GLU A 247 -14.20 14.06 -9.25
N ARG A 248 -14.69 14.17 -8.02
CA ARG A 248 -15.49 15.30 -7.55
C ARG A 248 -14.72 16.62 -7.57
N ALA A 249 -13.41 16.57 -7.40
CA ALA A 249 -12.55 17.76 -7.45
C ALA A 249 -12.05 18.07 -8.86
N ALA A 250 -12.39 17.27 -9.88
CA ALA A 250 -11.82 17.31 -11.22
C ALA A 250 -10.28 17.25 -11.20
N ALA A 251 -9.71 16.55 -10.22
CA ALA A 251 -8.27 16.31 -10.13
C ALA A 251 -7.90 15.07 -10.96
N PRO A 252 -6.72 15.05 -11.62
CA PRO A 252 -6.31 13.91 -12.41
C PRO A 252 -6.17 12.63 -11.56
N VAL A 253 -6.73 11.51 -12.03
CA VAL A 253 -6.47 10.19 -11.46
C VAL A 253 -5.24 9.60 -12.16
N THR A 254 -4.20 9.26 -11.39
CA THR A 254 -2.96 8.70 -11.91
C THR A 254 -2.67 7.34 -11.30
N HIS A 255 -2.15 6.43 -12.13
CA HIS A 255 -1.69 5.11 -11.72
C HIS A 255 -0.19 5.00 -12.00
N GLU A 256 0.50 4.12 -11.29
CA GLU A 256 1.81 3.69 -11.79
C GLU A 256 1.61 3.00 -13.13
N PRO A 257 2.51 3.24 -14.09
CA PRO A 257 2.45 2.55 -15.37
C PRO A 257 2.48 1.05 -15.11
N ASP A 258 1.57 0.36 -15.78
CA ASP A 258 1.26 -1.05 -15.59
C ASP A 258 2.54 -1.89 -15.44
N ARG A 259 2.75 -2.42 -14.23
CA ARG A 259 3.75 -3.47 -14.00
C ARG A 259 3.36 -4.76 -14.72
N ALA A 260 2.16 -4.81 -15.30
CA ALA A 260 1.54 -5.95 -15.95
C ALA A 260 1.65 -5.95 -17.49
N GLY A 261 2.28 -4.96 -18.10
CA GLY A 261 2.48 -4.92 -19.55
C GLY A 261 3.29 -6.11 -20.07
N ARG A 262 2.59 -7.17 -20.46
CA ARG A 262 2.91 -8.51 -20.95
C ARG A 262 3.07 -9.56 -19.83
N PRO A 263 2.42 -10.73 -19.99
CA PRO A 263 2.74 -11.89 -19.15
C PRO A 263 4.25 -12.06 -19.12
N ASP A 264 4.77 -12.52 -17.99
CA ASP A 264 6.15 -12.99 -17.91
C ASP A 264 6.35 -13.99 -19.06
N ALA A 265 6.67 -13.49 -20.25
CA ALA A 265 7.05 -14.30 -21.38
C ALA A 265 8.48 -14.78 -21.17
N LEU A 266 8.69 -15.29 -19.96
CA LEU A 266 9.82 -16.10 -19.51
C LEU A 266 9.32 -16.80 -18.25
N ALA A 267 8.35 -17.73 -18.43
CA ALA A 267 8.20 -18.85 -17.53
C ALA A 267 9.47 -19.69 -17.52
#